data_23358e87bc7aa5e70a8c2a8a645dea86
#
_entry.id   23358e87bc7aa5e70a8c2a8a645dea86
#
_cell.length_a   1.000
_cell.length_b   1.000
_cell.length_c   1.000
_cell.angle_alpha   90.00
_cell.angle_beta   90.00
_cell.angle_gamma   90.00
#
_symmetry.space_group_name_H-M   'P 1'
#
loop_
_entity.id
_entity.type
_entity.pdbx_description
1 polymer ?
#
loop_
_entity_poly.entity_id
_entity_poly.type
_entity_poly.pdbx_seq_one_letter_code
_entity_poly.pdbx_strand_id
1 'polypeptide(L)'
;MKLSMTYRVRTKGFNHIFNETVRLYRQAVSFFVDVCLTEWNLISTGKLQKERVNLVESLTVRTRQNPAVPYDFSAAFYKFPSYLRRAAIAEALGKVSSYQSNLENWEAAEPEKRGAKPSLPQTGFVYPAMYRSGMFIRTGMYQAAVKVFIRNTWDWVLVDLRKSDVDYIEHHCANYKECVPTLQKRGKKWYLDFVFQTAVQLPEVSIKDTRILAVDLGLNSACTCSVMTSEGAVLGREFLSLPGEYDSLEHAVSHIKHAQKLCARKTPGLWKQAKGINDDIAVKTARFIVDTAIKYDVDCIVMEYLDFAGKKRGSKKQRLHLWRAKYVQSMVMDKAHRNTIRVARVCAWNTSRLAFDGSGRVMRGKEADLPSYSLCRFPTGKQYNCDLNASYNIGSRYYIRELLKTLPATAGQVVTAKVPELAHRSKCTLSSLIKLNAALAA
;
A
#
# COMPACT_ATOMS: atom_id res chain seq x y z
N MET A 1 13.38 11.39 -2.58
CA MET A 1 12.65 10.21 -3.12
C MET A 1 11.64 10.62 -4.18
N LYS A 2 11.16 9.67 -5.04
CA LYS A 2 10.14 9.96 -6.07
C LYS A 2 8.77 9.50 -5.56
N LEU A 3 7.82 10.43 -5.50
CA LEU A 3 6.44 10.14 -5.16
C LEU A 3 5.59 10.06 -6.43
N SER A 4 4.66 9.10 -6.46
CA SER A 4 3.67 8.94 -7.53
C SER A 4 2.28 8.92 -6.92
N MET A 5 1.39 9.73 -7.46
CA MET A 5 0.00 9.84 -7.02
C MET A 5 -0.93 9.65 -8.20
N THR A 6 -2.03 8.95 -8.00
CA THR A 6 -3.02 8.71 -9.06
C THR A 6 -4.33 9.39 -8.72
N TYR A 7 -4.78 10.27 -9.61
CA TYR A 7 -6.07 10.94 -9.51
C TYR A 7 -6.97 10.52 -10.65
N ARG A 8 -8.23 10.33 -10.33
CA ARG A 8 -9.22 9.86 -11.28
C ARG A 8 -10.05 11.01 -11.78
N VAL A 9 -10.12 11.14 -13.12
CA VAL A 9 -10.98 12.10 -13.81
C VAL A 9 -12.06 11.37 -14.56
N ARG A 10 -13.32 11.70 -14.29
CA ARG A 10 -14.45 11.12 -15.01
C ARG A 10 -14.54 11.73 -16.41
N THR A 11 -14.67 10.88 -17.44
CA THR A 11 -15.06 11.32 -18.77
C THR A 11 -16.58 11.48 -18.86
N LYS A 12 -17.05 12.55 -19.52
CA LYS A 12 -18.47 12.77 -19.81
C LYS A 12 -18.82 12.22 -21.20
N GLY A 13 -20.05 11.80 -21.40
CA GLY A 13 -20.54 11.28 -22.69
C GLY A 13 -20.00 9.90 -23.04
N PHE A 14 -20.38 9.40 -24.19
CA PHE A 14 -19.87 8.25 -24.99
C PHE A 14 -19.32 7.02 -24.23
N ASN A 15 -20.12 6.49 -23.30
CA ASN A 15 -19.67 5.36 -22.47
C ASN A 15 -19.41 4.04 -23.27
N HIS A 16 -19.88 3.94 -24.52
CA HIS A 16 -19.77 2.72 -25.33
C HIS A 16 -18.53 2.69 -26.24
N ILE A 17 -18.01 3.83 -26.70
CA ILE A 17 -16.90 3.90 -27.66
C ILE A 17 -15.59 3.29 -27.12
N PHE A 18 -15.40 3.30 -25.80
CA PHE A 18 -14.22 2.72 -25.17
C PHE A 18 -14.26 1.20 -25.04
N ASN A 19 -15.46 0.58 -25.12
CA ASN A 19 -15.59 -0.86 -24.90
C ASN A 19 -14.77 -1.66 -25.91
N GLU A 20 -14.84 -1.29 -27.20
CA GLU A 20 -14.16 -2.00 -28.27
C GLU A 20 -12.64 -1.82 -28.17
N THR A 21 -12.17 -0.61 -27.89
CA THR A 21 -10.75 -0.34 -27.61
C THR A 21 -10.20 -1.21 -26.50
N VAL A 22 -10.95 -1.33 -25.39
CA VAL A 22 -10.53 -2.17 -24.26
C VAL A 22 -10.61 -3.66 -24.61
N ARG A 23 -11.58 -4.09 -25.40
CA ARG A 23 -11.69 -5.47 -25.87
C ARG A 23 -10.46 -5.86 -26.70
N LEU A 24 -10.13 -5.04 -27.70
CA LEU A 24 -8.95 -5.25 -28.56
C LEU A 24 -7.64 -5.19 -27.75
N TYR A 25 -7.53 -4.26 -26.81
CA TYR A 25 -6.37 -4.18 -25.93
C TYR A 25 -6.19 -5.46 -25.10
N ARG A 26 -7.26 -5.99 -24.54
CA ARG A 26 -7.24 -7.24 -23.77
C ARG A 26 -6.84 -8.44 -24.61
N GLN A 27 -7.32 -8.50 -25.84
CA GLN A 27 -6.91 -9.54 -26.80
C GLN A 27 -5.42 -9.42 -27.15
N ALA A 28 -4.93 -8.19 -27.37
CA ALA A 28 -3.51 -7.95 -27.58
C ALA A 28 -2.66 -8.34 -26.36
N VAL A 29 -3.09 -8.02 -25.14
CA VAL A 29 -2.39 -8.46 -23.93
C VAL A 29 -2.41 -9.97 -23.80
N SER A 30 -3.52 -10.65 -24.13
CA SER A 30 -3.58 -12.12 -24.11
C SER A 30 -2.59 -12.72 -25.09
N PHE A 31 -2.55 -12.22 -26.33
CA PHE A 31 -1.58 -12.63 -27.34
C PHE A 31 -0.14 -12.53 -26.82
N PHE A 32 0.23 -11.37 -26.23
CA PHE A 32 1.58 -11.22 -25.68
C PHE A 32 1.83 -12.04 -24.41
N VAL A 33 0.82 -12.34 -23.60
CA VAL A 33 0.96 -13.27 -22.48
C VAL A 33 1.32 -14.66 -22.99
N ASP A 34 0.65 -15.14 -24.04
CA ASP A 34 0.92 -16.45 -24.64
C ASP A 34 2.35 -16.50 -25.20
N VAL A 35 2.77 -15.47 -25.96
CA VAL A 35 4.16 -15.35 -26.43
C VAL A 35 5.16 -15.32 -25.29
N CYS A 36 4.91 -14.53 -24.27
CA CYS A 36 5.81 -14.42 -23.12
C CYS A 36 5.91 -15.71 -22.30
N LEU A 37 4.82 -16.47 -22.19
CA LEU A 37 4.85 -17.78 -21.52
C LEU A 37 5.67 -18.79 -22.31
N THR A 38 5.50 -18.83 -23.64
CA THR A 38 6.21 -19.76 -24.51
C THR A 38 7.72 -19.47 -24.58
N GLU A 39 8.07 -18.18 -24.71
CA GLU A 39 9.44 -17.73 -24.96
C GLU A 39 10.12 -17.17 -23.70
N TRP A 40 9.62 -17.51 -22.50
CA TRP A 40 10.10 -16.93 -21.25
C TRP A 40 11.60 -17.09 -21.04
N ASN A 41 12.16 -18.23 -21.39
CA ASN A 41 13.59 -18.50 -21.26
C ASN A 41 14.45 -17.48 -22.02
N LEU A 42 14.04 -17.12 -23.24
CA LEU A 42 14.71 -16.11 -24.05
C LEU A 42 14.44 -14.70 -23.48
N ILE A 43 13.19 -14.38 -23.19
CA ILE A 43 12.77 -13.03 -22.75
C ILE A 43 13.38 -12.68 -21.38
N SER A 44 13.52 -13.65 -20.49
CA SER A 44 14.09 -13.45 -19.16
C SER A 44 15.57 -13.08 -19.16
N THR A 45 16.31 -13.33 -20.26
CA THR A 45 17.72 -12.93 -20.40
C THR A 45 17.91 -11.42 -20.38
N GLY A 46 16.88 -10.65 -20.80
CA GLY A 46 16.90 -9.20 -20.72
C GLY A 46 16.92 -8.71 -19.26
N LYS A 47 17.95 -7.95 -18.90
CA LYS A 47 18.12 -7.41 -17.54
C LYS A 47 17.18 -6.24 -17.26
N LEU A 48 16.98 -5.39 -18.25
CA LEU A 48 16.12 -4.21 -18.17
C LEU A 48 14.75 -4.46 -18.81
N GLN A 49 13.71 -3.81 -18.31
CA GLN A 49 12.37 -3.90 -18.90
C GLN A 49 12.37 -3.51 -20.40
N LYS A 50 13.15 -2.50 -20.79
CA LYS A 50 13.30 -2.08 -22.19
C LYS A 50 13.85 -3.21 -23.08
N GLU A 51 14.84 -3.96 -22.59
CA GLU A 51 15.43 -5.10 -23.31
C GLU A 51 14.40 -6.20 -23.52
N ARG A 52 13.65 -6.54 -22.47
CA ARG A 52 12.57 -7.54 -22.57
C ARG A 52 11.48 -7.12 -23.55
N VAL A 53 11.08 -5.84 -23.54
CA VAL A 53 10.13 -5.31 -24.54
C VAL A 53 10.68 -5.45 -25.95
N ASN A 54 11.95 -5.13 -26.19
CA ASN A 54 12.58 -5.25 -27.50
C ASN A 54 12.66 -6.73 -27.96
N LEU A 55 12.95 -7.66 -27.05
CA LEU A 55 12.94 -9.09 -27.35
C LEU A 55 11.53 -9.56 -27.77
N VAL A 56 10.47 -9.15 -27.07
CA VAL A 56 9.10 -9.46 -27.49
C VAL A 56 8.76 -8.80 -28.82
N GLU A 57 9.19 -7.55 -29.07
CA GLU A 57 8.97 -6.89 -30.37
C GLU A 57 9.70 -7.62 -31.51
N SER A 58 10.93 -8.11 -31.30
CA SER A 58 11.67 -8.88 -32.31
C SER A 58 11.00 -10.21 -32.68
N LEU A 59 10.26 -10.82 -31.75
CA LEU A 59 9.51 -12.06 -31.97
C LEU A 59 8.14 -11.83 -32.66
N THR A 60 7.59 -10.60 -32.56
CA THR A 60 6.17 -10.36 -32.88
C THR A 60 5.92 -9.29 -33.93
N VAL A 61 6.92 -8.45 -34.26
CA VAL A 61 6.75 -7.31 -35.14
C VAL A 61 7.66 -7.42 -36.35
N ARG A 62 7.05 -7.50 -37.55
CA ARG A 62 7.80 -7.46 -38.82
C ARG A 62 8.45 -6.11 -38.99
N THR A 63 9.70 -6.11 -39.41
CA THR A 63 10.45 -4.92 -39.81
C THR A 63 11.18 -5.18 -41.11
N ARG A 64 11.77 -4.14 -41.72
CA ARG A 64 12.59 -4.31 -42.93
C ARG A 64 13.79 -5.24 -42.70
N GLN A 65 14.35 -5.20 -41.47
CA GLN A 65 15.49 -6.02 -41.08
C GLN A 65 15.09 -7.42 -40.57
N ASN A 66 13.85 -7.58 -40.12
CA ASN A 66 13.28 -8.86 -39.67
C ASN A 66 11.90 -9.06 -40.30
N PRO A 67 11.84 -9.48 -41.59
CA PRO A 67 10.58 -9.60 -42.31
C PRO A 67 9.74 -10.82 -41.92
N ALA A 68 10.36 -11.86 -41.33
CA ALA A 68 9.71 -13.07 -40.82
C ALA A 68 9.82 -13.14 -39.31
N VAL A 69 8.68 -13.24 -38.65
CA VAL A 69 8.61 -13.36 -37.17
C VAL A 69 7.79 -14.60 -36.78
N PRO A 70 8.17 -15.30 -35.70
CA PRO A 70 7.44 -16.52 -35.31
C PRO A 70 5.98 -16.22 -34.90
N TYR A 71 5.70 -15.04 -34.38
CA TYR A 71 4.37 -14.64 -33.89
C TYR A 71 3.95 -13.31 -34.55
N ASP A 72 3.29 -13.37 -35.71
CA ASP A 72 2.93 -12.14 -36.43
C ASP A 72 1.76 -11.39 -35.79
N PHE A 73 2.09 -10.38 -34.95
CA PHE A 73 1.10 -9.52 -34.32
C PHE A 73 0.27 -8.74 -35.35
N SER A 74 0.86 -8.31 -36.45
CA SER A 74 0.18 -7.49 -37.44
C SER A 74 -0.89 -8.26 -38.22
N ALA A 75 -0.73 -9.56 -38.39
CA ALA A 75 -1.73 -10.43 -38.95
C ALA A 75 -2.98 -10.56 -38.08
N ALA A 76 -2.78 -10.62 -36.74
CA ALA A 76 -3.88 -10.72 -35.79
C ALA A 76 -4.53 -9.35 -35.48
N PHE A 77 -3.76 -8.25 -35.51
CA PHE A 77 -4.18 -6.91 -35.08
C PHE A 77 -3.83 -5.85 -36.14
N TYR A 78 -4.64 -5.73 -37.14
CA TYR A 78 -4.41 -4.78 -38.24
C TYR A 78 -4.41 -3.32 -37.76
N LYS A 79 -3.39 -2.55 -38.17
CA LYS A 79 -3.19 -1.13 -37.83
C LYS A 79 -3.22 -0.80 -36.31
N PHE A 80 -2.92 -1.77 -35.45
CA PHE A 80 -2.91 -1.52 -34.02
C PHE A 80 -1.84 -0.48 -33.63
N PRO A 81 -2.16 0.57 -32.84
CA PRO A 81 -1.22 1.64 -32.53
C PRO A 81 0.02 1.13 -31.79
N SER A 82 1.22 1.55 -32.24
CA SER A 82 2.50 1.08 -31.71
C SER A 82 2.67 1.37 -30.22
N TYR A 83 2.22 2.54 -29.76
CA TYR A 83 2.25 2.88 -28.33
C TYR A 83 1.34 1.97 -27.49
N LEU A 84 0.17 1.65 -28.02
CA LEU A 84 -0.77 0.74 -27.33
C LEU A 84 -0.24 -0.70 -27.32
N ARG A 85 0.42 -1.13 -28.41
CA ARG A 85 1.12 -2.41 -28.49
C ARG A 85 2.21 -2.51 -27.43
N ARG A 86 3.06 -1.49 -27.30
CA ARG A 86 4.10 -1.46 -26.25
C ARG A 86 3.53 -1.48 -24.83
N ALA A 87 2.40 -0.82 -24.61
CA ALA A 87 1.68 -0.91 -23.34
C ALA A 87 1.18 -2.34 -23.08
N ALA A 88 0.66 -3.03 -24.10
CA ALA A 88 0.21 -4.41 -24.00
C ALA A 88 1.37 -5.39 -23.71
N ILE A 89 2.52 -5.19 -24.37
CA ILE A 89 3.74 -5.98 -24.09
C ILE A 89 4.20 -5.77 -22.64
N ALA A 90 4.27 -4.52 -22.18
CA ALA A 90 4.71 -4.22 -20.81
C ALA A 90 3.76 -4.84 -19.75
N GLU A 91 2.45 -4.80 -20.00
CA GLU A 91 1.44 -5.45 -19.15
C GLU A 91 1.61 -6.97 -19.12
N ALA A 92 1.80 -7.59 -20.29
CA ALA A 92 2.01 -9.03 -20.42
C ALA A 92 3.28 -9.48 -19.70
N LEU A 93 4.40 -8.78 -19.91
CA LEU A 93 5.67 -9.04 -19.23
C LEU A 93 5.54 -8.98 -17.71
N GLY A 94 4.85 -7.96 -17.17
CA GLY A 94 4.60 -7.83 -15.74
C GLY A 94 3.80 -9.00 -15.16
N LYS A 95 2.77 -9.44 -15.87
CA LYS A 95 1.93 -10.58 -15.47
C LYS A 95 2.67 -11.90 -15.51
N VAL A 96 3.41 -12.16 -16.59
CA VAL A 96 4.17 -13.41 -16.75
C VAL A 96 5.33 -13.46 -15.77
N SER A 97 6.07 -12.36 -15.56
CA SER A 97 7.13 -12.31 -14.55
C SER A 97 6.60 -12.61 -13.15
N SER A 98 5.46 -12.05 -12.79
CA SER A 98 4.81 -12.34 -11.49
C SER A 98 4.36 -13.81 -11.38
N TYR A 99 3.84 -14.36 -12.47
CA TYR A 99 3.45 -15.77 -12.51
C TYR A 99 4.66 -16.70 -12.34
N GLN A 100 5.75 -16.46 -13.07
CA GLN A 100 6.98 -17.26 -12.98
C GLN A 100 7.58 -17.23 -11.57
N SER A 101 7.70 -16.02 -10.97
CA SER A 101 8.19 -15.90 -9.59
C SER A 101 7.30 -16.64 -8.58
N ASN A 102 5.98 -16.59 -8.76
CA ASN A 102 5.05 -17.35 -7.91
C ASN A 102 5.18 -18.87 -8.13
N LEU A 103 5.40 -19.29 -9.37
CA LEU A 103 5.59 -20.70 -9.71
C LEU A 103 6.89 -21.24 -9.09
N GLU A 104 8.00 -20.53 -9.26
CA GLU A 104 9.29 -20.84 -8.64
C GLU A 104 9.18 -20.96 -7.11
N ASN A 105 8.52 -19.99 -6.46
CA ASN A 105 8.28 -20.04 -5.02
C ASN A 105 7.40 -21.23 -4.61
N TRP A 106 6.42 -21.59 -5.43
CA TRP A 106 5.56 -22.75 -5.17
C TRP A 106 6.33 -24.05 -5.33
N GLU A 107 7.18 -24.17 -6.35
CA GLU A 107 8.02 -25.34 -6.59
C GLU A 107 9.10 -25.52 -5.53
N ALA A 108 9.71 -24.43 -5.06
CA ALA A 108 10.70 -24.43 -3.99
C ALA A 108 10.12 -24.76 -2.59
N ALA A 109 8.81 -24.61 -2.40
CA ALA A 109 8.17 -24.92 -1.13
C ALA A 109 8.10 -26.44 -0.87
N GLU A 110 8.22 -26.86 0.39
CA GLU A 110 8.04 -28.25 0.81
C GLU A 110 6.66 -28.78 0.37
N PRO A 111 6.56 -30.00 -0.20
CA PRO A 111 5.32 -30.56 -0.75
C PRO A 111 4.11 -30.47 0.20
N GLU A 112 4.33 -30.75 1.49
CA GLU A 112 3.28 -30.70 2.52
C GLU A 112 2.77 -29.28 2.84
N LYS A 113 3.57 -28.26 2.53
CA LYS A 113 3.23 -26.84 2.76
C LYS A 113 2.73 -26.15 1.48
N ARG A 114 2.78 -26.83 0.33
CA ARG A 114 2.31 -26.26 -0.94
C ARG A 114 0.81 -26.00 -0.89
N GLY A 115 0.42 -24.77 -1.23
CA GLY A 115 -0.96 -24.45 -1.55
C GLY A 115 -1.34 -24.87 -2.98
N ALA A 116 -2.45 -24.33 -3.51
CA ALA A 116 -2.83 -24.52 -4.90
C ALA A 116 -1.74 -23.97 -5.84
N LYS A 117 -1.49 -24.66 -6.96
CA LYS A 117 -0.58 -24.19 -8.00
C LYS A 117 -1.01 -22.81 -8.50
N PRO A 118 -0.09 -21.87 -8.76
CA PRO A 118 -0.41 -20.56 -9.31
C PRO A 118 -1.23 -20.68 -10.60
N SER A 119 -2.29 -19.88 -10.72
CA SER A 119 -3.11 -19.83 -11.92
C SER A 119 -2.42 -19.01 -13.02
N LEU A 120 -2.65 -19.36 -14.28
CA LEU A 120 -2.17 -18.60 -15.44
C LEU A 120 -2.62 -17.13 -15.39
N PRO A 121 -1.82 -16.22 -15.96
CA PRO A 121 -2.13 -14.79 -15.98
C PRO A 121 -3.48 -14.50 -16.65
N GLN A 122 -4.36 -13.76 -15.98
CA GLN A 122 -5.65 -13.38 -16.52
C GLN A 122 -5.58 -11.97 -17.11
N THR A 123 -6.22 -11.77 -18.28
CA THR A 123 -6.20 -10.52 -19.05
C THR A 123 -7.55 -9.79 -19.08
N GLY A 124 -8.62 -10.39 -18.52
CA GLY A 124 -9.98 -9.85 -18.56
C GLY A 124 -10.19 -8.51 -17.82
N PHE A 125 -9.26 -8.12 -16.97
CA PHE A 125 -9.40 -6.91 -16.12
C PHE A 125 -8.33 -5.85 -16.40
N VAL A 126 -7.54 -5.98 -17.47
CA VAL A 126 -6.54 -4.98 -17.85
C VAL A 126 -7.17 -3.81 -18.60
N TYR A 127 -6.54 -2.64 -18.51
CA TYR A 127 -6.97 -1.41 -19.14
C TYR A 127 -5.79 -0.68 -19.78
N PRO A 128 -5.99 -0.03 -20.94
CA PRO A 128 -4.91 0.57 -21.70
C PRO A 128 -4.33 1.82 -21.05
N ALA A 129 -3.00 1.88 -20.98
CA ALA A 129 -2.28 3.12 -20.73
C ALA A 129 -2.29 3.97 -22.02
N MET A 130 -2.77 5.22 -21.91
CA MET A 130 -2.99 6.11 -23.05
C MET A 130 -1.78 7.03 -23.22
N TYR A 131 -0.76 6.58 -23.95
CA TYR A 131 0.49 7.33 -24.13
C TYR A 131 0.24 8.70 -24.80
N ARG A 132 0.92 9.73 -24.26
CA ARG A 132 0.85 11.10 -24.78
C ARG A 132 1.29 11.14 -26.25
N SER A 133 0.71 12.07 -27.01
CA SER A 133 0.92 12.29 -28.45
C SER A 133 0.50 11.13 -29.35
N GLY A 134 0.48 9.90 -28.85
CA GLY A 134 0.07 8.72 -29.64
C GLY A 134 -1.35 8.25 -29.38
N MET A 135 -1.84 8.38 -28.15
CA MET A 135 -3.14 7.87 -27.70
C MET A 135 -3.95 8.88 -26.90
N PHE A 136 -3.31 9.92 -26.37
CA PHE A 136 -3.92 10.94 -25.52
C PHE A 136 -3.26 12.30 -25.76
N ILE A 137 -4.09 13.34 -25.95
CA ILE A 137 -3.67 14.73 -26.08
C ILE A 137 -4.65 15.59 -25.28
N ARG A 138 -4.15 16.44 -24.38
CA ARG A 138 -4.99 17.50 -23.80
C ARG A 138 -5.25 18.57 -24.84
N THR A 139 -6.51 18.83 -25.14
CA THR A 139 -6.95 19.87 -26.10
C THR A 139 -7.43 21.13 -25.40
N GLY A 140 -7.69 21.05 -24.09
CA GLY A 140 -8.09 22.15 -23.24
C GLY A 140 -8.09 21.73 -21.79
N MET A 141 -8.40 22.67 -20.88
CA MET A 141 -8.40 22.40 -19.44
C MET A 141 -9.35 21.24 -19.09
N TYR A 142 -10.55 21.22 -19.70
CA TYR A 142 -11.59 20.24 -19.41
C TYR A 142 -11.86 19.29 -20.59
N GLN A 143 -10.97 19.26 -21.57
CA GLN A 143 -11.10 18.42 -22.76
C GLN A 143 -9.81 17.69 -23.10
N ALA A 144 -9.97 16.51 -23.67
CA ALA A 144 -8.87 15.72 -24.19
C ALA A 144 -9.29 14.98 -25.46
N ALA A 145 -8.36 14.81 -26.38
CA ALA A 145 -8.49 13.88 -27.49
C ALA A 145 -7.91 12.52 -27.07
N VAL A 146 -8.69 11.47 -27.28
CA VAL A 146 -8.31 10.09 -26.94
C VAL A 146 -8.41 9.26 -28.20
N LYS A 147 -7.35 8.52 -28.54
CA LYS A 147 -7.36 7.64 -29.71
C LYS A 147 -8.02 6.32 -29.36
N VAL A 148 -9.09 5.99 -30.04
CA VAL A 148 -9.95 4.83 -29.79
C VAL A 148 -10.24 4.07 -31.05
N PHE A 149 -10.65 2.82 -30.95
CA PHE A 149 -11.08 2.02 -32.07
C PHE A 149 -12.58 2.20 -32.29
N ILE A 150 -12.95 2.84 -33.39
CA ILE A 150 -14.32 3.11 -33.83
C ILE A 150 -14.44 2.90 -35.34
N ARG A 151 -15.58 2.43 -35.82
CA ARG A 151 -15.86 2.22 -37.27
C ARG A 151 -14.75 1.44 -38.00
N ASN A 152 -14.24 0.39 -37.35
CA ASN A 152 -13.14 -0.46 -37.83
C ASN A 152 -11.81 0.27 -38.11
N THR A 153 -11.59 1.41 -37.45
CA THR A 153 -10.32 2.15 -37.53
C THR A 153 -9.95 2.80 -36.22
N TRP A 154 -8.69 3.23 -36.07
CA TRP A 154 -8.21 3.98 -34.93
C TRP A 154 -8.31 5.48 -35.23
N ASP A 155 -9.15 6.17 -34.47
CA ASP A 155 -9.40 7.59 -34.67
C ASP A 155 -9.42 8.37 -33.36
N TRP A 156 -9.24 9.69 -33.45
CA TRP A 156 -9.26 10.58 -32.32
C TRP A 156 -10.68 11.02 -31.98
N VAL A 157 -11.06 10.92 -30.74
CA VAL A 157 -12.35 11.38 -30.23
C VAL A 157 -12.12 12.36 -29.08
N LEU A 158 -12.79 13.52 -29.17
CA LEU A 158 -12.82 14.50 -28.09
C LEU A 158 -13.70 13.98 -26.96
N VAL A 159 -13.20 14.06 -25.75
CA VAL A 159 -13.90 13.69 -24.53
C VAL A 159 -13.88 14.85 -23.54
N ASP A 160 -15.03 15.17 -22.98
CA ASP A 160 -15.12 16.14 -21.90
C ASP A 160 -14.73 15.48 -20.58
N LEU A 161 -13.93 16.18 -19.81
CA LEU A 161 -13.50 15.82 -18.48
C LEU A 161 -14.39 16.48 -17.42
N ARG A 162 -14.67 15.78 -16.32
CA ARG A 162 -15.48 16.35 -15.25
C ARG A 162 -14.73 17.51 -14.59
N LYS A 163 -15.33 18.71 -14.61
CA LYS A 163 -14.74 19.96 -14.13
C LYS A 163 -14.20 19.81 -12.68
N SER A 164 -15.04 19.36 -11.74
CA SER A 164 -14.64 19.25 -10.34
C SER A 164 -13.45 18.30 -10.09
N ASP A 165 -13.25 17.29 -10.95
CA ASP A 165 -12.12 16.37 -10.83
C ASP A 165 -10.84 17.03 -11.35
N VAL A 166 -10.94 17.82 -12.42
CA VAL A 166 -9.81 18.57 -13.00
C VAL A 166 -9.40 19.71 -12.07
N ASP A 167 -10.35 20.51 -11.58
CA ASP A 167 -10.08 21.60 -10.63
C ASP A 167 -9.37 21.09 -9.37
N TYR A 168 -9.77 19.92 -8.88
CA TYR A 168 -9.11 19.27 -7.75
C TYR A 168 -7.65 18.94 -8.04
N ILE A 169 -7.37 18.38 -9.22
CA ILE A 169 -5.99 18.05 -9.65
C ILE A 169 -5.15 19.31 -9.82
N GLU A 170 -5.66 20.33 -10.49
CA GLU A 170 -4.94 21.59 -10.68
C GLU A 170 -4.56 22.23 -9.34
N HIS A 171 -5.49 22.21 -8.38
CA HIS A 171 -5.22 22.74 -7.04
C HIS A 171 -4.15 21.94 -6.28
N HIS A 172 -4.13 20.60 -6.42
CA HIS A 172 -3.27 19.73 -5.60
C HIS A 172 -1.98 19.29 -6.28
N CYS A 173 -1.89 19.39 -7.61
CA CYS A 173 -0.81 18.84 -8.40
C CYS A 173 -0.20 19.82 -9.42
N ALA A 174 -0.46 21.14 -9.31
CA ALA A 174 -0.02 22.17 -10.26
C ALA A 174 1.49 22.05 -10.61
N ASN A 175 2.33 21.72 -9.62
CA ASN A 175 3.79 21.65 -9.77
C ASN A 175 4.30 20.21 -9.98
N TYR A 176 3.39 19.24 -10.23
CA TYR A 176 3.76 17.85 -10.40
C TYR A 176 3.82 17.45 -11.87
N LYS A 177 4.73 16.56 -12.21
CA LYS A 177 4.82 16.00 -13.56
C LYS A 177 3.64 15.07 -13.81
N GLU A 178 2.74 15.47 -14.71
CA GLU A 178 1.67 14.59 -15.20
C GLU A 178 2.27 13.49 -16.08
N CYS A 179 1.98 12.23 -15.74
CA CYS A 179 2.38 11.06 -16.48
C CYS A 179 1.24 10.55 -17.40
N VAL A 180 1.47 9.41 -18.02
CA VAL A 180 0.51 8.76 -18.93
C VAL A 180 -0.76 8.36 -18.17
N PRO A 181 -1.96 8.82 -18.60
CA PRO A 181 -3.21 8.36 -18.01
C PRO A 181 -3.55 6.93 -18.42
N THR A 182 -4.32 6.26 -17.57
CA THR A 182 -4.87 4.92 -17.86
C THR A 182 -6.38 5.03 -18.01
N LEU A 183 -6.92 4.53 -19.13
CA LEU A 183 -8.36 4.46 -19.32
C LEU A 183 -8.94 3.36 -18.42
N GLN A 184 -9.98 3.67 -17.65
CA GLN A 184 -10.58 2.74 -16.68
C GLN A 184 -12.10 2.77 -16.70
N LYS A 185 -12.74 1.61 -16.51
CA LYS A 185 -14.19 1.49 -16.34
C LYS A 185 -14.56 1.11 -14.93
N ARG A 186 -15.48 1.86 -14.32
CA ARG A 186 -16.03 1.52 -12.99
C ARG A 186 -17.55 1.57 -13.02
N GLY A 187 -18.16 0.43 -12.89
CA GLY A 187 -19.60 0.28 -13.13
C GLY A 187 -19.94 0.67 -14.57
N LYS A 188 -20.84 1.65 -14.72
CA LYS A 188 -21.25 2.16 -16.05
C LYS A 188 -20.46 3.40 -16.52
N LYS A 189 -19.48 3.87 -15.74
CA LYS A 189 -18.77 5.13 -16.00
C LYS A 189 -17.33 4.88 -16.40
N TRP A 190 -16.80 5.76 -17.25
CA TRP A 190 -15.43 5.75 -17.71
C TRP A 190 -14.63 6.87 -17.05
N TYR A 191 -13.34 6.60 -16.86
CA TYR A 191 -12.39 7.48 -16.21
C TYR A 191 -11.04 7.43 -16.90
N LEU A 192 -10.31 8.53 -16.80
CA LEU A 192 -8.88 8.57 -17.02
C LEU A 192 -8.21 8.70 -15.65
N ASP A 193 -7.43 7.70 -15.28
CA ASP A 193 -6.65 7.72 -14.05
C ASP A 193 -5.28 8.36 -14.38
N PHE A 194 -5.09 9.62 -13.98
CA PHE A 194 -3.87 10.39 -14.20
C PHE A 194 -2.87 10.13 -13.08
N VAL A 195 -1.64 9.81 -13.45
CA VAL A 195 -0.52 9.65 -12.52
C VAL A 195 0.29 10.94 -12.51
N PHE A 196 0.53 11.48 -11.32
CA PHE A 196 1.39 12.64 -11.10
C PHE A 196 2.62 12.22 -10.33
N GLN A 197 3.77 12.80 -10.66
CA GLN A 197 5.05 12.49 -10.03
C GLN A 197 5.73 13.76 -9.55
N THR A 198 6.30 13.69 -8.33
CA THR A 198 7.14 14.73 -7.77
C THR A 198 8.35 14.12 -7.09
N ALA A 199 9.44 14.89 -6.97
CA ALA A 199 10.59 14.54 -6.16
C ALA A 199 10.45 15.22 -4.80
N VAL A 200 10.62 14.45 -3.72
CA VAL A 200 10.62 14.96 -2.35
C VAL A 200 11.97 14.61 -1.70
N GLN A 201 12.58 15.58 -1.06
CA GLN A 201 13.74 15.37 -0.18
C GLN A 201 13.22 15.29 1.25
N LEU A 202 13.51 14.18 1.92
CA LEU A 202 13.20 14.04 3.34
C LEU A 202 14.34 14.67 4.15
N PRO A 203 14.07 15.51 5.15
CA PRO A 203 15.09 16.11 5.98
C PRO A 203 15.98 15.05 6.66
N GLU A 204 17.28 15.29 6.69
CA GLU A 204 18.20 14.52 7.51
C GLU A 204 18.33 15.23 8.86
N VAL A 205 17.70 14.68 9.88
CA VAL A 205 17.75 15.17 11.25
C VAL A 205 18.55 14.19 12.09
N SER A 206 19.41 14.71 12.97
CA SER A 206 20.13 13.88 13.93
C SER A 206 19.15 13.08 14.78
N ILE A 207 19.45 11.82 15.07
CA ILE A 207 18.55 10.97 15.88
C ILE A 207 18.29 11.56 17.28
N LYS A 208 19.24 12.31 17.83
CA LYS A 208 19.08 12.98 19.12
C LYS A 208 18.05 14.10 19.07
N ASP A 209 17.99 14.82 17.96
CA ASP A 209 17.08 15.96 17.75
C ASP A 209 15.74 15.51 17.13
N THR A 210 15.68 14.29 16.62
CA THR A 210 14.48 13.74 15.95
C THR A 210 13.32 13.64 16.93
N ARG A 211 12.19 14.25 16.58
CA ARG A 211 10.90 14.06 17.25
C ARG A 211 10.07 13.02 16.47
N ILE A 212 9.49 12.05 17.16
CA ILE A 212 8.67 11.02 16.52
C ILE A 212 7.23 11.01 16.99
N LEU A 213 6.35 10.53 16.10
CA LEU A 213 4.99 10.10 16.44
C LEU A 213 4.94 8.58 16.42
N ALA A 214 4.90 7.97 17.61
CA ALA A 214 4.71 6.54 17.75
C ALA A 214 3.23 6.19 17.72
N VAL A 215 2.82 5.28 16.81
CA VAL A 215 1.42 4.96 16.53
C VAL A 215 1.14 3.49 16.77
N ASP A 216 0.21 3.22 17.67
CA ASP A 216 -0.43 1.91 17.83
C ASP A 216 -1.77 1.89 17.11
N LEU A 217 -1.96 0.95 16.16
CA LEU A 217 -3.19 0.75 15.40
C LEU A 217 -4.05 -0.32 16.08
N GLY A 218 -5.20 0.07 16.60
CA GLY A 218 -6.09 -0.80 17.34
C GLY A 218 -7.25 -1.39 16.52
N LEU A 219 -7.94 -2.35 17.12
CA LEU A 219 -9.21 -2.91 16.61
C LEU A 219 -10.44 -2.21 17.22
N ASN A 220 -10.28 -1.62 18.40
CA ASN A 220 -11.37 -0.93 19.12
C ASN A 220 -11.18 0.59 19.05
N SER A 221 -9.96 1.09 19.34
CA SER A 221 -9.53 2.45 19.01
C SER A 221 -8.90 2.43 17.63
N ALA A 222 -9.21 3.40 16.78
CA ALA A 222 -8.66 3.45 15.43
C ALA A 222 -7.13 3.58 15.48
N CYS A 223 -6.62 4.48 16.32
CA CYS A 223 -5.20 4.57 16.66
C CYS A 223 -4.98 5.33 17.97
N THR A 224 -3.84 5.07 18.58
CA THR A 224 -3.27 5.82 19.71
C THR A 224 -1.90 6.33 19.31
N CYS A 225 -1.68 7.62 19.47
CA CYS A 225 -0.45 8.31 19.05
C CYS A 225 0.26 8.89 20.27
N SER A 226 1.58 8.75 20.31
CA SER A 226 2.44 9.36 21.34
C SER A 226 3.60 10.11 20.70
N VAL A 227 3.75 11.39 21.00
CA VAL A 227 4.87 12.21 20.54
C VAL A 227 6.03 12.02 21.53
N MET A 228 7.19 11.61 21.03
CA MET A 228 8.33 11.24 21.89
C MET A 228 9.63 11.86 21.39
N THR A 229 10.57 12.07 22.33
CA THR A 229 11.96 12.45 22.06
C THR A 229 12.90 11.26 22.21
N SER A 230 14.14 11.42 21.75
CA SER A 230 15.21 10.42 21.85
C SER A 230 15.59 10.09 23.31
N GLU A 231 15.35 10.98 24.24
CA GLU A 231 15.58 10.79 25.68
C GLU A 231 14.48 9.96 26.36
N GLY A 232 13.37 9.72 25.64
CA GLY A 232 12.22 8.98 26.16
C GLY A 232 11.13 9.87 26.79
N ALA A 233 11.23 11.20 26.65
CA ALA A 233 10.17 12.10 27.07
C ALA A 233 8.96 11.99 26.16
N VAL A 234 7.74 12.03 26.73
CA VAL A 234 6.46 12.00 26.02
C VAL A 234 5.86 13.39 26.03
N LEU A 235 5.90 14.07 24.87
CA LEU A 235 5.46 15.45 24.71
C LEU A 235 3.97 15.60 24.46
N GLY A 236 3.32 14.57 23.91
CA GLY A 236 1.90 14.59 23.59
C GLY A 236 1.30 13.20 23.45
N ARG A 237 -0.01 13.11 23.62
CA ARG A 237 -0.81 11.90 23.48
C ARG A 237 -2.10 12.23 22.78
N GLU A 238 -2.42 11.50 21.71
CA GLU A 238 -3.63 11.72 20.94
C GLU A 238 -4.31 10.38 20.65
N PHE A 239 -5.64 10.40 20.69
CA PHE A 239 -6.46 9.21 20.48
C PHE A 239 -7.48 9.48 19.39
N LEU A 240 -7.67 8.52 18.50
CA LEU A 240 -8.77 8.54 17.56
C LEU A 240 -9.76 7.43 17.90
N SER A 241 -10.98 7.84 18.26
CA SER A 241 -12.12 6.94 18.39
C SER A 241 -13.14 7.26 17.31
N LEU A 242 -13.68 6.23 16.66
CA LEU A 242 -14.66 6.32 15.58
C LEU A 242 -15.87 5.40 15.88
N PRO A 243 -16.59 5.61 17.01
CA PRO A 243 -17.63 4.68 17.46
C PRO A 243 -18.76 4.55 16.43
N GLY A 244 -19.25 5.65 15.85
CA GLY A 244 -20.33 5.62 14.88
C GLY A 244 -19.99 4.87 13.60
N GLU A 245 -18.74 5.00 13.11
CA GLU A 245 -18.23 4.28 11.96
C GLU A 245 -18.09 2.78 12.25
N TYR A 246 -17.59 2.43 13.44
CA TYR A 246 -17.48 1.03 13.86
C TYR A 246 -18.86 0.38 14.05
N ASP A 247 -19.83 1.06 14.64
CA ASP A 247 -21.21 0.60 14.76
C ASP A 247 -21.84 0.40 13.37
N SER A 248 -21.66 1.36 12.47
CA SER A 248 -22.13 1.26 11.08
C SER A 248 -21.51 0.06 10.35
N LEU A 249 -20.22 -0.21 10.59
CA LEU A 249 -19.52 -1.37 10.03
C LEU A 249 -20.08 -2.69 10.63
N GLU A 250 -20.32 -2.73 11.92
CA GLU A 250 -20.86 -3.92 12.60
C GLU A 250 -22.28 -4.22 12.14
N HIS A 251 -23.14 -3.20 11.98
CA HIS A 251 -24.45 -3.34 11.36
C HIS A 251 -24.39 -3.89 9.93
N ALA A 252 -23.54 -3.33 9.08
CA ALA A 252 -23.37 -3.80 7.71
C ALA A 252 -22.90 -5.28 7.66
N VAL A 253 -21.99 -5.67 8.55
CA VAL A 253 -21.50 -7.05 8.68
C VAL A 253 -22.59 -7.98 9.22
N SER A 254 -23.43 -7.50 10.15
CA SER A 254 -24.58 -8.25 10.68
C SER A 254 -25.61 -8.56 9.59
N HIS A 255 -25.91 -7.60 8.72
CA HIS A 255 -26.77 -7.81 7.55
C HIS A 255 -26.20 -8.87 6.60
N ILE A 256 -24.89 -8.90 6.38
CA ILE A 256 -24.23 -9.94 5.57
C ILE A 256 -24.40 -11.31 6.23
N LYS A 257 -24.16 -11.41 7.55
CA LYS A 257 -24.34 -12.67 8.31
C LYS A 257 -25.78 -13.17 8.24
N HIS A 258 -26.75 -12.28 8.40
CA HIS A 258 -28.18 -12.62 8.31
C HIS A 258 -28.53 -13.15 6.92
N ALA A 259 -28.13 -12.43 5.85
CA ALA A 259 -28.35 -12.87 4.48
C ALA A 259 -27.72 -14.24 4.19
N GLN A 260 -26.50 -14.49 4.70
CA GLN A 260 -25.82 -15.78 4.55
C GLN A 260 -26.53 -16.92 5.31
N LYS A 261 -27.13 -16.66 6.48
CA LYS A 261 -27.96 -17.61 7.20
C LYS A 261 -29.22 -17.99 6.42
N LEU A 262 -29.79 -17.05 5.66
CA LEU A 262 -30.93 -17.29 4.76
C LEU A 262 -30.49 -17.88 3.40
N CYS A 263 -29.34 -18.55 3.35
CA CYS A 263 -28.80 -19.23 2.17
C CYS A 263 -28.50 -18.31 0.97
N ALA A 264 -28.36 -17.00 1.15
CA ALA A 264 -27.91 -16.11 0.09
C ALA A 264 -26.46 -16.38 -0.25
N ARG A 265 -26.20 -17.00 -1.41
CA ARG A 265 -24.85 -17.38 -1.86
C ARG A 265 -23.99 -16.16 -2.26
N LYS A 266 -24.60 -15.07 -2.71
CA LYS A 266 -23.90 -13.87 -3.20
C LYS A 266 -24.57 -12.61 -2.65
N THR A 267 -23.79 -11.79 -1.93
CA THR A 267 -24.25 -10.53 -1.33
C THR A 267 -23.31 -9.36 -1.71
N PRO A 268 -23.05 -9.12 -3.03
CA PRO A 268 -22.03 -8.16 -3.46
C PRO A 268 -22.34 -6.72 -3.05
N GLY A 269 -23.63 -6.33 -3.02
CA GLY A 269 -24.08 -5.01 -2.59
C GLY A 269 -23.76 -4.73 -1.12
N LEU A 270 -24.08 -5.68 -0.23
CA LEU A 270 -23.80 -5.59 1.20
C LEU A 270 -22.30 -5.54 1.48
N TRP A 271 -21.51 -6.38 0.82
CA TRP A 271 -20.04 -6.34 0.92
C TRP A 271 -19.44 -5.03 0.41
N LYS A 272 -20.02 -4.44 -0.65
CA LYS A 272 -19.59 -3.14 -1.16
C LYS A 272 -19.82 -2.04 -0.13
N GLN A 273 -20.97 -2.05 0.55
CA GLN A 273 -21.29 -1.12 1.62
C GLN A 273 -20.32 -1.26 2.81
N ALA A 274 -20.17 -2.47 3.34
CA ALA A 274 -19.27 -2.75 4.46
C ALA A 274 -17.82 -2.35 4.12
N LYS A 275 -17.38 -2.63 2.88
CA LYS A 275 -16.05 -2.20 2.40
C LYS A 275 -15.95 -0.67 2.35
N GLY A 276 -16.97 0.03 1.88
CA GLY A 276 -16.97 1.51 1.82
C GLY A 276 -16.80 2.15 3.20
N ILE A 277 -17.54 1.66 4.20
CA ILE A 277 -17.42 2.13 5.59
C ILE A 277 -16.00 1.86 6.13
N ASN A 278 -15.48 0.67 5.88
CA ASN A 278 -14.16 0.28 6.34
C ASN A 278 -13.02 1.07 5.64
N ASP A 279 -13.22 1.44 4.38
CA ASP A 279 -12.31 2.34 3.66
C ASP A 279 -12.34 3.76 4.25
N ASP A 280 -13.51 4.26 4.66
CA ASP A 280 -13.68 5.57 5.31
C ASP A 280 -12.97 5.61 6.68
N ILE A 281 -13.14 4.58 7.50
CA ILE A 281 -12.39 4.43 8.77
C ILE A 281 -10.89 4.51 8.52
N ALA A 282 -10.38 3.79 7.50
CA ALA A 282 -8.96 3.78 7.18
C ALA A 282 -8.46 5.16 6.72
N VAL A 283 -9.25 5.88 5.91
CA VAL A 283 -8.92 7.24 5.44
C VAL A 283 -8.87 8.22 6.60
N LYS A 284 -9.88 8.21 7.48
CA LYS A 284 -9.95 9.06 8.68
C LYS A 284 -8.78 8.80 9.61
N THR A 285 -8.44 7.53 9.85
CA THR A 285 -7.31 7.12 10.68
C THR A 285 -5.98 7.63 10.11
N ALA A 286 -5.73 7.40 8.81
CA ALA A 286 -4.50 7.85 8.17
C ALA A 286 -4.37 9.38 8.16
N ARG A 287 -5.48 10.10 7.96
CA ARG A 287 -5.50 11.56 8.02
C ARG A 287 -5.17 12.06 9.43
N PHE A 288 -5.84 11.53 10.45
CA PHE A 288 -5.60 11.91 11.84
C PHE A 288 -4.13 11.74 12.25
N ILE A 289 -3.50 10.59 11.89
CA ILE A 289 -2.09 10.32 12.20
C ILE A 289 -1.18 11.39 11.58
N VAL A 290 -1.41 11.74 10.31
CA VAL A 290 -0.56 12.73 9.62
C VAL A 290 -0.84 14.15 10.11
N ASP A 291 -2.10 14.52 10.33
CA ASP A 291 -2.48 15.82 10.89
C ASP A 291 -1.89 15.99 12.31
N THR A 292 -1.86 14.93 13.12
CA THR A 292 -1.19 14.91 14.44
C THR A 292 0.32 15.10 14.29
N ALA A 293 0.95 14.42 13.33
CA ALA A 293 2.39 14.57 13.09
C ALA A 293 2.75 16.00 12.67
N ILE A 294 1.94 16.64 11.83
CA ILE A 294 2.10 18.05 11.43
C ILE A 294 1.91 18.97 12.64
N LYS A 295 0.83 18.77 13.43
CA LYS A 295 0.53 19.57 14.63
C LYS A 295 1.69 19.66 15.62
N TYR A 296 2.43 18.56 15.79
CA TYR A 296 3.53 18.47 16.73
C TYR A 296 4.91 18.63 16.10
N ASP A 297 4.98 19.00 14.83
CA ASP A 297 6.23 19.17 14.07
C ASP A 297 7.14 17.96 14.19
N VAL A 298 6.64 16.81 13.75
CA VAL A 298 7.27 15.50 13.91
C VAL A 298 8.09 15.15 12.67
N ASP A 299 9.32 14.69 12.85
CA ASP A 299 10.22 14.29 11.76
C ASP A 299 9.94 12.88 11.21
N CYS A 300 9.40 11.99 12.08
CA CYS A 300 9.20 10.59 11.71
C CYS A 300 7.96 9.99 12.40
N ILE A 301 7.07 9.38 11.60
CA ILE A 301 5.96 8.55 12.11
C ILE A 301 6.46 7.12 12.22
N VAL A 302 6.31 6.53 13.40
CA VAL A 302 6.76 5.16 13.71
C VAL A 302 5.55 4.26 13.95
N MET A 303 5.46 3.17 13.18
CA MET A 303 4.39 2.18 13.29
C MET A 303 4.96 0.78 13.48
N GLU A 304 4.10 -0.17 13.86
CA GLU A 304 4.47 -1.58 13.92
C GLU A 304 4.57 -2.20 12.52
N TYR A 305 5.49 -3.14 12.34
CA TYR A 305 5.49 -4.03 11.17
C TYR A 305 4.42 -5.11 11.37
N LEU A 306 3.27 -4.91 10.73
CA LEU A 306 2.13 -5.80 10.84
C LEU A 306 2.08 -6.75 9.64
N ASP A 307 2.70 -7.92 9.77
CA ASP A 307 2.57 -9.00 8.81
C ASP A 307 1.69 -10.12 9.40
N PHE A 308 0.47 -10.20 8.90
CA PHE A 308 -0.49 -11.22 9.29
C PHE A 308 -0.45 -12.40 8.31
N ALA A 309 0.74 -12.92 8.03
CA ALA A 309 0.88 -14.18 7.32
C ALA A 309 0.33 -15.31 8.20
N GLY A 310 -0.68 -16.03 7.72
CA GLY A 310 -1.26 -17.18 8.39
C GLY A 310 -2.78 -17.13 8.57
N LYS A 311 -3.34 -18.28 8.99
CA LYS A 311 -4.80 -18.43 9.22
C LYS A 311 -5.22 -17.69 10.48
N LYS A 312 -6.08 -16.70 10.33
CA LYS A 312 -6.71 -15.99 11.45
C LYS A 312 -7.71 -16.93 12.13
N ARG A 313 -7.57 -17.11 13.45
CA ARG A 313 -8.38 -18.01 14.27
C ARG A 313 -9.05 -17.25 15.43
N GLY A 314 -10.07 -17.85 16.03
CA GLY A 314 -10.75 -17.35 17.23
C GLY A 314 -11.93 -16.41 16.96
N SER A 315 -12.54 -15.91 18.04
CA SER A 315 -13.75 -15.06 18.00
C SER A 315 -13.57 -13.74 17.26
N LYS A 316 -12.36 -13.21 17.22
CA LYS A 316 -12.01 -11.96 16.51
C LYS A 316 -11.61 -12.16 15.04
N LYS A 317 -11.72 -13.38 14.50
CA LYS A 317 -11.30 -13.72 13.12
C LYS A 317 -11.86 -12.75 12.07
N GLN A 318 -13.16 -12.46 12.14
CA GLN A 318 -13.82 -11.58 11.18
C GLN A 318 -13.36 -10.12 11.29
N ARG A 319 -13.21 -9.59 12.51
CA ARG A 319 -12.66 -8.25 12.74
C ARG A 319 -11.23 -8.13 12.21
N LEU A 320 -10.39 -9.14 12.42
CA LEU A 320 -9.03 -9.19 11.89
C LEU A 320 -8.99 -9.27 10.35
N HIS A 321 -9.96 -9.94 9.71
CA HIS A 321 -10.06 -9.94 8.24
C HIS A 321 -10.47 -8.59 7.66
N LEU A 322 -11.32 -7.86 8.38
CA LEU A 322 -11.78 -6.53 7.98
C LEU A 322 -10.75 -5.45 8.33
N TRP A 323 -9.86 -5.70 9.31
CA TRP A 323 -8.89 -4.71 9.74
C TRP A 323 -7.88 -4.36 8.63
N ARG A 324 -7.86 -3.10 8.26
CA ARG A 324 -7.11 -2.61 7.11
C ARG A 324 -5.79 -1.93 7.49
N ALA A 325 -5.11 -2.45 8.51
CA ALA A 325 -3.86 -1.86 9.02
C ALA A 325 -2.81 -1.59 7.93
N LYS A 326 -2.58 -2.54 7.01
CA LYS A 326 -1.63 -2.33 5.89
C LYS A 326 -2.07 -1.20 4.97
N TYR A 327 -3.38 -1.03 4.75
CA TYR A 327 -3.91 0.05 3.93
C TYR A 327 -3.76 1.40 4.63
N VAL A 328 -4.05 1.48 5.94
CA VAL A 328 -3.79 2.67 6.76
C VAL A 328 -2.31 3.05 6.70
N GLN A 329 -1.41 2.08 6.91
CA GLN A 329 0.04 2.32 6.85
C GLN A 329 0.49 2.83 5.47
N SER A 330 -0.04 2.28 4.38
CA SER A 330 0.25 2.76 3.03
C SER A 330 -0.21 4.21 2.83
N MET A 331 -1.42 4.53 3.28
CA MET A 331 -1.96 5.89 3.17
C MET A 331 -1.21 6.89 4.06
N VAL A 332 -0.81 6.49 5.26
CA VAL A 332 0.04 7.30 6.15
C VAL A 332 1.36 7.60 5.45
N MET A 333 2.01 6.58 4.89
CA MET A 333 3.28 6.74 4.19
C MET A 333 3.18 7.72 3.02
N ASP A 334 2.14 7.57 2.16
CA ASP A 334 1.93 8.47 1.02
C ASP A 334 1.68 9.92 1.47
N LYS A 335 0.86 10.13 2.51
CA LYS A 335 0.55 11.45 3.02
C LYS A 335 1.72 12.09 3.79
N ALA A 336 2.40 11.32 4.63
CA ALA A 336 3.55 11.77 5.41
C ALA A 336 4.70 12.23 4.49
N HIS A 337 5.03 11.44 3.47
CA HIS A 337 6.08 11.80 2.52
C HIS A 337 5.77 13.08 1.73
N ARG A 338 4.50 13.38 1.45
CA ARG A 338 4.09 14.66 0.84
C ARG A 338 4.36 15.85 1.75
N ASN A 339 4.34 15.64 3.05
CA ASN A 339 4.62 16.62 4.08
C ASN A 339 6.06 16.53 4.61
N THR A 340 6.97 15.90 3.84
CA THR A 340 8.39 15.72 4.19
C THR A 340 8.65 14.93 5.48
N ILE A 341 7.64 14.26 6.03
CA ILE A 341 7.73 13.45 7.25
C ILE A 341 8.16 12.04 6.88
N ARG A 342 9.18 11.52 7.54
CA ARG A 342 9.64 10.12 7.37
C ARG A 342 8.65 9.14 8.00
N VAL A 343 8.66 7.89 7.50
CA VAL A 343 7.88 6.80 8.09
C VAL A 343 8.79 5.61 8.35
N ALA A 344 8.76 5.10 9.57
CA ALA A 344 9.52 3.94 9.98
C ALA A 344 8.60 2.83 10.53
N ARG A 345 9.09 1.59 10.49
CA ARG A 345 8.40 0.44 11.08
C ARG A 345 9.31 -0.27 12.07
N VAL A 346 8.73 -0.75 13.16
CA VAL A 346 9.43 -1.50 14.22
C VAL A 346 8.79 -2.87 14.43
N CYS A 347 9.51 -3.77 15.10
CA CYS A 347 9.02 -5.09 15.44
C CYS A 347 7.76 -4.98 16.32
N ALA A 348 6.66 -5.62 15.90
CA ALA A 348 5.38 -5.63 16.63
C ALA A 348 5.33 -6.62 17.81
N TRP A 349 6.28 -7.54 17.90
CA TRP A 349 6.25 -8.62 18.88
C TRP A 349 6.39 -8.08 20.30
N ASN A 350 5.40 -8.34 21.18
CA ASN A 350 5.36 -7.93 22.58
C ASN A 350 5.26 -6.41 22.87
N THR A 351 5.03 -5.53 21.91
CA THR A 351 4.84 -4.09 22.14
C THR A 351 3.74 -3.82 23.18
N SER A 352 2.64 -4.51 23.04
CA SER A 352 1.48 -4.41 23.93
C SER A 352 1.49 -5.39 25.12
N ARG A 353 2.47 -6.29 25.21
CA ARG A 353 2.57 -7.30 26.26
C ARG A 353 3.56 -6.95 27.37
N LEU A 354 4.50 -6.07 27.08
CA LEU A 354 5.50 -5.61 28.05
C LEU A 354 5.11 -4.25 28.60
N ALA A 355 5.27 -4.08 29.91
CA ALA A 355 5.12 -2.79 30.57
C ALA A 355 6.23 -1.84 30.12
N PHE A 356 5.89 -0.59 29.80
CA PHE A 356 6.86 0.38 29.31
C PHE A 356 7.93 0.73 30.36
N ASP A 357 7.62 0.55 31.66
CA ASP A 357 8.53 0.78 32.78
C ASP A 357 9.57 -0.34 32.99
N GLY A 358 9.49 -1.41 32.18
CA GLY A 358 10.42 -2.53 32.26
C GLY A 358 10.09 -3.56 33.36
N SER A 359 8.97 -3.40 34.09
CA SER A 359 8.59 -4.29 35.19
C SER A 359 8.21 -5.71 34.76
N GLY A 360 7.97 -5.94 33.47
CA GLY A 360 7.66 -7.27 32.93
C GLY A 360 6.40 -7.34 32.09
N ARG A 361 5.73 -8.50 32.10
CA ARG A 361 4.52 -8.73 31.32
C ARG A 361 3.29 -8.09 31.96
N VAL A 362 2.52 -7.34 31.17
CA VAL A 362 1.26 -6.75 31.62
C VAL A 362 0.14 -7.80 31.68
N MET A 363 -0.75 -7.69 32.66
CA MET A 363 -1.97 -8.46 32.83
C MET A 363 -3.15 -7.69 32.18
N ARG A 364 -4.09 -8.38 31.53
CA ARG A 364 -5.21 -7.80 30.79
C ARG A 364 -6.51 -8.56 30.97
N GLY A 365 -7.63 -7.84 30.85
CA GLY A 365 -8.95 -8.42 30.87
C GLY A 365 -9.23 -9.23 32.13
N LYS A 366 -9.71 -10.46 31.98
CA LYS A 366 -10.07 -11.33 33.13
C LYS A 366 -8.89 -11.64 34.06
N GLU A 367 -7.65 -11.72 33.54
CA GLU A 367 -6.45 -11.97 34.33
C GLU A 367 -6.12 -10.82 35.29
N ALA A 368 -6.60 -9.61 35.01
CA ALA A 368 -6.28 -8.40 35.75
C ALA A 368 -7.46 -7.87 36.59
N ASP A 369 -8.65 -8.46 36.45
CA ASP A 369 -9.89 -7.98 37.07
C ASP A 369 -10.10 -6.47 36.86
N LEU A 370 -10.06 -6.05 35.59
CA LEU A 370 -10.17 -4.67 35.19
C LEU A 370 -11.50 -4.39 34.47
N PRO A 371 -12.10 -3.20 34.68
CA PRO A 371 -13.42 -2.86 34.13
C PRO A 371 -13.43 -2.74 32.61
N SER A 372 -12.24 -2.59 31.97
CA SER A 372 -12.11 -2.41 30.53
C SER A 372 -10.92 -3.13 29.96
N TYR A 373 -11.07 -3.67 28.75
CA TYR A 373 -9.98 -4.24 27.95
C TYR A 373 -8.95 -3.20 27.45
N SER A 374 -9.27 -1.90 27.53
CA SER A 374 -8.33 -0.82 27.22
C SER A 374 -7.34 -0.56 28.35
N LEU A 375 -7.55 -1.15 29.52
CA LEU A 375 -6.64 -1.06 30.66
C LEU A 375 -5.80 -2.33 30.81
N CYS A 376 -4.62 -2.17 31.38
CA CYS A 376 -3.74 -3.25 31.82
C CYS A 376 -3.18 -2.95 33.20
N ARG A 377 -2.79 -4.01 33.92
CA ARG A 377 -2.10 -3.91 35.18
C ARG A 377 -0.65 -4.38 35.02
N PHE A 378 0.29 -3.56 35.48
CA PHE A 378 1.71 -3.88 35.47
C PHE A 378 2.05 -4.79 36.65
N PRO A 379 3.17 -5.52 36.63
CA PRO A 379 3.63 -6.30 37.76
C PRO A 379 3.79 -5.48 39.04
N THR A 380 4.08 -4.18 38.90
CA THR A 380 4.15 -3.21 40.02
C THR A 380 2.80 -2.84 40.62
N GLY A 381 1.68 -3.37 40.12
CA GLY A 381 0.32 -3.01 40.53
C GLY A 381 -0.26 -1.78 39.79
N LYS A 382 0.55 -1.02 39.07
CA LYS A 382 0.12 0.16 38.32
C LYS A 382 -0.89 -0.21 37.23
N GLN A 383 -2.00 0.51 37.19
CA GLN A 383 -2.95 0.42 36.09
C GLN A 383 -2.66 1.48 35.02
N TYR A 384 -2.73 1.07 33.74
CA TYR A 384 -2.42 1.97 32.64
C TYR A 384 -3.23 1.63 31.37
N ASN A 385 -3.30 2.58 30.44
CA ASN A 385 -3.92 2.33 29.14
C ASN A 385 -3.02 1.43 28.27
N CYS A 386 -3.60 0.36 27.73
CA CYS A 386 -2.88 -0.65 26.95
C CYS A 386 -2.24 -0.08 25.67
N ASP A 387 -2.98 0.79 24.99
CA ASP A 387 -2.60 1.31 23.67
C ASP A 387 -1.52 2.39 23.83
N LEU A 388 -1.58 3.20 24.92
CA LEU A 388 -0.48 4.10 25.30
C LEU A 388 0.78 3.34 25.66
N ASN A 389 0.64 2.28 26.48
CA ASN A 389 1.77 1.40 26.79
C ASN A 389 2.45 0.85 25.53
N ALA A 390 1.64 0.40 24.56
CA ALA A 390 2.15 -0.10 23.29
C ALA A 390 2.84 1.01 22.50
N SER A 391 2.24 2.20 22.38
CA SER A 391 2.82 3.31 21.62
C SER A 391 4.17 3.77 22.16
N TYR A 392 4.37 3.79 23.50
CA TYR A 392 5.66 4.11 24.11
C TYR A 392 6.74 3.07 23.76
N ASN A 393 6.38 1.80 23.79
CA ASN A 393 7.30 0.73 23.40
C ASN A 393 7.64 0.78 21.90
N ILE A 394 6.67 1.14 21.04
CA ILE A 394 6.89 1.34 19.59
C ILE A 394 7.92 2.45 19.36
N GLY A 395 7.72 3.62 19.98
CA GLY A 395 8.63 4.75 19.84
C GLY A 395 10.03 4.45 20.38
N SER A 396 10.11 3.83 21.54
CA SER A 396 11.40 3.46 22.16
C SER A 396 12.20 2.48 21.29
N ARG A 397 11.56 1.50 20.66
CA ARG A 397 12.21 0.56 19.73
C ARG A 397 12.82 1.25 18.52
N TYR A 398 12.18 2.31 18.02
CA TYR A 398 12.73 3.11 16.94
C TYR A 398 14.03 3.79 17.38
N TYR A 399 13.99 4.54 18.50
CA TYR A 399 15.16 5.24 19.00
C TYR A 399 16.31 4.30 19.35
N ILE A 400 16.03 3.21 20.06
CA ILE A 400 17.05 2.19 20.39
C ILE A 400 17.71 1.67 19.11
N ARG A 401 16.93 1.32 18.10
CA ARG A 401 17.47 0.84 16.82
C ARG A 401 18.35 1.87 16.13
N GLU A 402 17.90 3.12 16.06
CA GLU A 402 18.63 4.16 15.36
C GLU A 402 19.88 4.63 16.15
N LEU A 403 19.79 4.76 17.47
CA LEU A 403 20.94 5.07 18.31
C LEU A 403 22.03 3.99 18.22
N LEU A 404 21.63 2.70 18.29
CA LEU A 404 22.61 1.61 18.15
C LEU A 404 23.29 1.58 16.78
N LYS A 405 22.64 2.06 15.71
CA LYS A 405 23.27 2.16 14.39
C LYS A 405 24.33 3.24 14.30
N THR A 406 24.27 4.28 15.12
CA THR A 406 25.27 5.34 15.14
C THR A 406 26.54 4.97 15.90
N LEU A 407 26.53 3.87 16.66
CA LEU A 407 27.66 3.43 17.45
C LEU A 407 28.61 2.53 16.65
N PRO A 408 29.94 2.63 16.88
CA PRO A 408 30.87 1.59 16.46
C PRO A 408 30.51 0.23 17.04
N ALA A 409 30.82 -0.85 16.34
CA ALA A 409 30.44 -2.21 16.75
C ALA A 409 30.90 -2.56 18.19
N THR A 410 32.10 -2.18 18.55
CA THR A 410 32.66 -2.37 19.91
C THR A 410 31.88 -1.63 20.99
N ALA A 411 31.55 -0.35 20.74
CA ALA A 411 30.75 0.45 21.67
C ALA A 411 29.31 -0.12 21.80
N GLY A 412 28.74 -0.57 20.68
CA GLY A 412 27.42 -1.24 20.66
C GLY A 412 27.39 -2.52 21.52
N GLN A 413 28.46 -3.32 21.50
CA GLN A 413 28.60 -4.52 22.36
C GLN A 413 28.69 -4.16 23.84
N VAL A 414 29.49 -3.15 24.19
CA VAL A 414 29.63 -2.69 25.58
C VAL A 414 28.27 -2.21 26.14
N VAL A 415 27.57 -1.39 25.38
CA VAL A 415 26.26 -0.87 25.78
C VAL A 415 25.22 -1.99 25.89
N THR A 416 25.24 -2.97 24.98
CA THR A 416 24.34 -4.14 25.03
C THR A 416 24.65 -5.04 26.24
N ALA A 417 25.89 -5.14 26.66
CA ALA A 417 26.27 -5.85 27.88
C ALA A 417 25.73 -5.14 29.14
N LYS A 418 25.74 -3.79 29.18
CA LYS A 418 25.18 -3.00 30.29
C LYS A 418 23.63 -3.05 30.34
N VAL A 419 22.97 -3.21 29.17
CA VAL A 419 21.51 -3.24 29.01
C VAL A 419 21.10 -4.48 28.19
N PRO A 420 20.98 -5.66 28.82
CA PRO A 420 20.80 -6.93 28.11
C PRO A 420 19.53 -7.03 27.25
N GLU A 421 18.49 -6.26 27.55
CA GLU A 421 17.24 -6.22 26.78
C GLU A 421 17.47 -5.77 25.33
N LEU A 422 18.54 -4.99 25.08
CA LEU A 422 18.88 -4.47 23.73
C LEU A 422 19.26 -5.57 22.74
N ALA A 423 19.73 -6.72 23.23
CA ALA A 423 20.05 -7.89 22.40
C ALA A 423 18.81 -8.43 21.64
N HIS A 424 17.61 -8.16 22.15
CA HIS A 424 16.35 -8.66 21.58
C HIS A 424 15.36 -7.54 21.31
N ARG A 425 15.17 -7.17 20.06
CA ARG A 425 14.22 -6.10 19.63
C ARG A 425 12.80 -6.26 20.20
N SER A 426 12.37 -7.49 20.44
CA SER A 426 11.05 -7.81 20.99
C SER A 426 10.94 -7.59 22.52
N LYS A 427 12.06 -7.37 23.22
CA LYS A 427 12.11 -7.13 24.67
C LYS A 427 12.29 -5.66 25.02
N CYS A 428 12.68 -4.81 24.06
CA CYS A 428 12.90 -3.38 24.30
C CYS A 428 11.61 -2.64 24.66
N THR A 429 11.69 -1.81 25.70
CA THR A 429 10.64 -0.95 26.24
C THR A 429 11.14 0.49 26.41
N LEU A 430 10.29 1.41 26.90
CA LEU A 430 10.71 2.78 27.22
C LEU A 430 11.79 2.80 28.30
N SER A 431 11.69 1.94 29.29
CA SER A 431 12.75 1.78 30.31
C SER A 431 14.09 1.39 29.71
N SER A 432 14.07 0.52 28.68
CA SER A 432 15.30 0.13 27.96
C SER A 432 15.94 1.31 27.21
N LEU A 433 15.14 2.24 26.65
CA LEU A 433 15.64 3.47 26.01
C LEU A 433 16.29 4.40 27.03
N ILE A 434 15.65 4.59 28.19
CA ILE A 434 16.19 5.43 29.27
C ILE A 434 17.52 4.87 29.78
N LYS A 435 17.60 3.54 30.00
CA LYS A 435 18.85 2.85 30.42
C LYS A 435 19.94 3.00 29.34
N LEU A 436 19.58 2.89 28.06
CA LEU A 436 20.51 3.09 26.93
C LEU A 436 21.10 4.51 26.96
N ASN A 437 20.26 5.54 27.10
CA ASN A 437 20.73 6.93 27.18
C ASN A 437 21.65 7.15 28.40
N ALA A 438 21.33 6.61 29.56
CA ALA A 438 22.19 6.66 30.74
C ALA A 438 23.54 5.96 30.48
N ALA A 439 23.54 4.80 29.81
CA ALA A 439 24.77 4.08 29.48
C ALA A 439 25.62 4.77 28.39
N LEU A 440 25.03 5.62 27.57
CA LEU A 440 25.75 6.43 26.57
C LEU A 440 26.31 7.73 27.14
N ALA A 441 25.77 8.20 28.24
CA ALA A 441 26.25 9.39 28.97
C ALA A 441 27.38 9.06 29.96
N ALA A 442 27.51 7.80 30.36
CA ALA A 442 28.53 7.27 31.29
C ALA A 442 29.74 6.71 30.50
#